data_47123ed246dee7ade55a785e25c4cebf
#
_entry.id   47123ed246dee7ade55a785e25c4cebf
#
_cell.length_a   1.000
_cell.length_b   1.000
_cell.length_c   1.000
_cell.angle_alpha   90.00
_cell.angle_beta   90.00
_cell.angle_gamma   90.00
#
_symmetry.space_group_name_H-M   'P 1'
#
loop_
_entity.id
_entity.type
_entity.pdbx_description
1 polymer ?
#
loop_
_entity_poly.entity_id
_entity_poly.type
_entity_poly.pdbx_seq_one_letter_code
_entity_poly.pdbx_strand_id
1 'polypeptide(L)'
;MTLSDTLVAVQPTLPYRGLLAELCRVSARVYRSGLSRGTSGNISVRTAEGMLITPSGLALDEVAENNVCHVDAQGQTVDGWQTRLPFKPSSEWVIHQALYHARPDCHAVIHAHSVHATLLAACHQPINRHIIAESAYHLGTVPLVPYTMPGSHALANEVAHAATDANCLLLANHGVLVLGEDLREAFYRLELLETIAEMVYKARLLEQQHGFDMEDLKPQWLGREEVAAIQALK
;
A
#
# COMPACT_ATOMS: atom_id res chain seq x y z
N MET A 1 53.70 16.70 23.22
CA MET A 1 52.34 17.25 23.13
C MET A 1 51.81 16.91 21.75
N THR A 2 51.15 15.80 21.60
CA THR A 2 50.56 15.33 20.34
C THR A 2 49.04 15.58 20.44
N LEU A 3 48.58 16.60 19.71
CA LEU A 3 47.18 16.88 19.53
C LEU A 3 46.60 15.80 18.61
N SER A 4 45.83 14.91 19.18
CA SER A 4 45.00 13.97 18.43
C SER A 4 43.79 14.76 17.90
N ASP A 5 43.87 15.22 16.66
CA ASP A 5 42.72 15.77 15.94
C ASP A 5 41.76 14.61 15.65
N THR A 6 40.79 14.45 16.53
CA THR A 6 39.64 13.59 16.26
C THR A 6 38.77 14.33 15.23
N LEU A 7 39.06 14.10 13.96
CA LEU A 7 38.13 14.44 12.87
C LEU A 7 36.85 13.66 13.08
N VAL A 8 35.88 14.33 13.70
CA VAL A 8 34.48 13.89 13.64
C VAL A 8 34.10 14.02 12.18
N ALA A 9 34.13 12.92 11.47
CA ALA A 9 33.61 12.85 10.11
C ALA A 9 32.12 13.25 10.20
N VAL A 10 31.81 14.45 9.77
CA VAL A 10 30.43 14.89 9.52
C VAL A 10 29.91 13.95 8.46
N GLN A 11 29.11 12.95 8.87
CA GLN A 11 28.41 12.11 7.89
C GLN A 11 27.57 13.04 7.03
N PRO A 12 27.67 12.98 5.70
CA PRO A 12 26.80 13.75 4.84
C PRO A 12 25.37 13.43 5.24
N THR A 13 24.58 14.47 5.53
CA THR A 13 23.15 14.31 5.82
C THR A 13 22.51 13.68 4.58
N LEU A 14 22.11 12.41 4.69
CA LEU A 14 21.39 11.74 3.61
C LEU A 14 20.14 12.60 3.27
N PRO A 15 19.95 12.97 2.00
CA PRO A 15 18.71 13.60 1.61
C PRO A 15 17.56 12.68 2.01
N TYR A 16 16.43 13.25 2.42
CA TYR A 16 15.22 12.50 2.80
C TYR A 16 15.32 11.63 4.07
N ARG A 17 16.25 11.91 5.00
CA ARG A 17 16.42 11.11 6.23
C ARG A 17 15.12 10.88 7.01
N GLY A 18 14.25 11.89 7.09
CA GLY A 18 12.94 11.77 7.74
C GLY A 18 12.04 10.76 7.04
N LEU A 19 11.97 10.83 5.71
CA LEU A 19 11.18 9.90 4.88
C LEU A 19 11.72 8.47 4.94
N LEU A 20 13.05 8.31 4.97
CA LEU A 20 13.70 6.99 5.14
C LEU A 20 13.30 6.32 6.45
N ALA A 21 13.46 7.05 7.56
CA ALA A 21 13.11 6.53 8.88
C ALA A 21 11.62 6.18 8.97
N GLU A 22 10.76 7.00 8.36
CA GLU A 22 9.33 6.74 8.32
C GLU A 22 8.99 5.53 7.45
N LEU A 23 9.60 5.39 6.27
CA LEU A 23 9.41 4.24 5.38
C LEU A 23 9.81 2.94 6.08
N CYS A 24 10.97 2.88 6.74
CA CYS A 24 11.40 1.72 7.52
C CYS A 24 10.41 1.40 8.66
N ARG A 25 9.95 2.42 9.37
CA ARG A 25 8.98 2.24 10.46
C ARG A 25 7.65 1.71 9.97
N VAL A 26 7.13 2.23 8.86
CA VAL A 26 5.85 1.78 8.27
C VAL A 26 6.01 0.38 7.69
N SER A 27 7.12 0.06 7.02
CA SER A 27 7.42 -1.28 6.51
C SER A 27 7.36 -2.33 7.62
N ALA A 28 8.08 -2.08 8.71
CA ALA A 28 8.05 -2.97 9.88
C ALA A 28 6.65 -3.09 10.51
N ARG A 29 5.86 -2.00 10.47
CA ARG A 29 4.49 -2.01 10.99
C ARG A 29 3.56 -2.85 10.12
N VAL A 30 3.62 -2.72 8.79
CA VAL A 30 2.84 -3.55 7.84
C VAL A 30 3.12 -5.04 8.07
N TYR A 31 4.40 -5.40 8.22
CA TYR A 31 4.79 -6.79 8.49
C TYR A 31 4.25 -7.29 9.83
N ARG A 32 4.49 -6.54 10.92
CA ARG A 32 4.09 -6.94 12.28
C ARG A 32 2.58 -7.02 12.47
N SER A 33 1.82 -6.21 11.74
CA SER A 33 0.36 -6.27 11.72
C SER A 33 -0.17 -7.44 10.87
N GLY A 34 0.70 -8.22 10.22
CA GLY A 34 0.31 -9.35 9.38
C GLY A 34 -0.34 -8.98 8.05
N LEU A 35 -0.23 -7.69 7.65
CA LEU A 35 -0.79 -7.17 6.41
C LEU A 35 0.04 -7.55 5.16
N SER A 36 1.28 -7.97 5.36
CA SER A 36 2.11 -8.63 4.36
C SER A 36 3.07 -9.58 5.06
N ARG A 37 3.41 -10.71 4.46
CA ARG A 37 4.21 -11.76 5.06
C ARG A 37 5.30 -12.25 4.11
N GLY A 38 6.36 -12.85 4.68
CA GLY A 38 7.52 -13.27 3.90
C GLY A 38 8.13 -12.07 3.18
N THR A 39 8.52 -12.25 1.93
CA THR A 39 9.11 -11.21 1.08
C THR A 39 8.08 -10.52 0.17
N SER A 40 6.79 -10.68 0.46
CA SER A 40 5.72 -10.08 -0.31
C SER A 40 5.46 -8.63 0.08
N GLY A 41 4.93 -7.86 -0.87
CA GLY A 41 4.62 -6.46 -0.68
C GLY A 41 5.83 -5.54 -0.84
N ASN A 42 5.53 -4.28 -1.08
CA ASN A 42 6.53 -3.22 -1.24
C ASN A 42 5.90 -1.86 -0.94
N ILE A 43 6.74 -0.92 -0.53
CA ILE A 43 6.29 0.39 -0.07
C ILE A 43 7.19 1.44 -0.70
N SER A 44 6.58 2.53 -1.16
CA SER A 44 7.33 3.68 -1.65
C SER A 44 6.81 5.00 -1.10
N VAL A 45 7.66 6.00 -1.15
CA VAL A 45 7.31 7.40 -0.88
C VAL A 45 7.92 8.28 -1.96
N ARG A 46 7.15 9.25 -2.45
CA ARG A 46 7.56 10.20 -3.49
C ARG A 46 8.69 11.10 -2.99
N THR A 47 9.63 11.38 -3.86
CA THR A 47 10.69 12.40 -3.68
C THR A 47 10.65 13.41 -4.82
N ALA A 48 11.50 14.44 -4.75
CA ALA A 48 11.60 15.42 -5.83
C ALA A 48 12.12 14.81 -7.13
N GLU A 49 13.02 13.83 -7.04
CA GLU A 49 13.65 13.19 -8.20
C GLU A 49 12.91 11.92 -8.67
N GLY A 50 12.04 11.35 -7.82
CA GLY A 50 11.35 10.09 -8.13
C GLY A 50 10.72 9.49 -6.89
N MET A 51 11.27 8.41 -6.33
CA MET A 51 10.74 7.76 -5.13
C MET A 51 11.81 6.98 -4.34
N LEU A 52 11.65 6.95 -3.02
CA LEU A 52 12.25 5.91 -2.19
C LEU A 52 11.34 4.68 -2.23
N ILE A 53 11.91 3.50 -2.42
CA ILE A 53 11.17 2.23 -2.48
C ILE A 53 11.92 1.12 -1.75
N THR A 54 11.15 0.22 -1.14
CA THR A 54 11.69 -0.96 -0.48
C THR A 54 12.42 -1.87 -1.49
N PRO A 55 13.48 -2.55 -1.07
CA PRO A 55 14.25 -3.42 -1.95
C PRO A 55 13.49 -4.71 -2.29
N SER A 56 13.86 -5.32 -3.40
CA SER A 56 13.38 -6.64 -3.79
C SER A 56 13.98 -7.74 -2.92
N GLY A 57 13.17 -8.73 -2.55
CA GLY A 57 13.62 -9.97 -1.91
C GLY A 57 13.86 -9.89 -0.40
N LEU A 58 13.52 -8.78 0.25
CA LEU A 58 13.52 -8.65 1.71
C LEU A 58 12.11 -8.68 2.28
N ALA A 59 11.97 -9.20 3.50
CA ALA A 59 10.76 -9.00 4.28
C ALA A 59 10.63 -7.53 4.72
N LEU A 60 9.40 -7.04 4.85
CA LEU A 60 9.19 -5.61 5.16
C LEU A 60 9.73 -5.20 6.55
N ASP A 61 9.90 -6.12 7.49
CA ASP A 61 10.52 -5.84 8.80
C ASP A 61 12.06 -5.86 8.78
N GLU A 62 12.66 -6.32 7.66
CA GLU A 62 14.10 -6.26 7.41
C GLU A 62 14.52 -4.98 6.67
N VAL A 63 13.54 -4.14 6.27
CA VAL A 63 13.81 -2.87 5.62
C VAL A 63 14.47 -1.89 6.59
N ALA A 64 15.65 -1.40 6.19
CA ALA A 64 16.47 -0.46 6.96
C ALA A 64 16.97 0.68 6.05
N GLU A 65 17.36 1.80 6.65
CA GLU A 65 17.77 3.01 5.90
C GLU A 65 18.87 2.74 4.86
N ASN A 66 19.75 1.74 5.12
CA ASN A 66 20.87 1.39 4.26
C ASN A 66 20.53 0.42 3.12
N ASN A 67 19.28 -0.08 3.06
CA ASN A 67 18.84 -0.98 1.99
C ASN A 67 17.67 -0.43 1.16
N VAL A 68 17.05 0.69 1.55
CA VAL A 68 16.04 1.39 0.75
C VAL A 68 16.67 1.90 -0.54
N CYS A 69 16.00 1.69 -1.66
CA CYS A 69 16.42 2.16 -2.98
C CYS A 69 15.82 3.53 -3.28
N HIS A 70 16.62 4.43 -3.87
CA HIS A 70 16.13 5.68 -4.43
C HIS A 70 16.19 5.57 -5.95
N VAL A 71 15.04 5.64 -6.60
CA VAL A 71 14.92 5.54 -8.07
C VAL A 71 14.30 6.80 -8.64
N ASP A 72 14.78 7.20 -9.80
CA ASP A 72 14.26 8.33 -10.56
C ASP A 72 12.98 7.97 -11.34
N ALA A 73 12.49 8.92 -12.11
CA ALA A 73 11.33 8.73 -12.96
C ALA A 73 11.53 7.72 -14.09
N GLN A 74 12.74 7.24 -14.34
CA GLN A 74 13.08 6.19 -15.31
C GLN A 74 13.37 4.85 -14.63
N GLY A 75 13.23 4.79 -13.29
CA GLY A 75 13.53 3.60 -12.49
C GLY A 75 15.01 3.32 -12.33
N GLN A 76 15.87 4.29 -12.65
CA GLN A 76 17.29 4.18 -12.43
C GLN A 76 17.63 4.62 -11.00
N THR A 77 18.66 4.00 -10.42
CA THR A 77 19.16 4.44 -9.13
C THR A 77 19.66 5.87 -9.23
N VAL A 78 19.24 6.74 -8.32
CA VAL A 78 19.69 8.13 -8.26
C VAL A 78 21.16 8.17 -7.86
N ASP A 79 21.98 8.93 -8.61
CA ASP A 79 23.40 9.09 -8.37
C ASP A 79 23.69 9.62 -6.97
N GLY A 80 24.71 9.04 -6.32
CA GLY A 80 25.10 9.41 -4.96
C GLY A 80 24.22 8.81 -3.86
N TRP A 81 23.17 8.08 -4.21
CA TRP A 81 22.39 7.33 -3.24
C TRP A 81 23.16 6.13 -2.73
N GLN A 82 23.41 6.10 -1.43
CA GLN A 82 24.21 5.05 -0.80
C GLN A 82 23.35 3.84 -0.38
N THR A 83 22.89 3.06 -1.33
CA THR A 83 22.58 1.67 -0.98
C THR A 83 23.89 0.90 -0.85
N ARG A 84 24.22 0.46 0.35
CA ARG A 84 25.35 -0.47 0.53
C ARG A 84 24.94 -1.82 -0.01
N LEU A 85 25.10 -1.99 -1.37
CA LEU A 85 25.18 -3.25 -2.10
C LEU A 85 24.42 -4.50 -1.60
N PRO A 86 23.92 -5.33 -2.47
CA PRO A 86 23.56 -5.24 -3.88
C PRO A 86 22.03 -5.14 -4.07
N PHE A 87 21.37 -4.32 -3.25
CA PHE A 87 19.91 -4.22 -3.24
C PHE A 87 19.39 -3.57 -4.52
N LYS A 88 18.42 -4.23 -5.14
CA LYS A 88 17.68 -3.70 -6.27
C LYS A 88 16.32 -3.22 -5.79
N PRO A 89 15.73 -2.19 -6.39
CA PRO A 89 14.37 -1.78 -6.08
C PRO A 89 13.41 -2.94 -6.32
N SER A 90 12.26 -2.93 -5.62
CA SER A 90 11.18 -3.87 -5.91
C SER A 90 10.94 -3.98 -7.41
N SER A 91 10.74 -5.18 -7.92
CA SER A 91 10.39 -5.43 -9.33
C SER A 91 9.08 -4.76 -9.76
N GLU A 92 8.28 -4.32 -8.80
CA GLU A 92 7.00 -3.65 -9.03
C GLU A 92 7.08 -2.11 -8.99
N TRP A 93 8.29 -1.55 -8.97
CA TRP A 93 8.50 -0.11 -8.97
C TRP A 93 7.72 0.63 -10.08
N VAL A 94 7.53 -0.03 -11.23
CA VAL A 94 6.77 0.53 -12.37
C VAL A 94 5.31 0.83 -12.02
N ILE A 95 4.71 0.04 -11.15
CA ILE A 95 3.33 0.24 -10.67
C ILE A 95 3.25 1.48 -9.80
N HIS A 96 4.18 1.63 -8.85
CA HIS A 96 4.27 2.81 -7.98
C HIS A 96 4.50 4.09 -8.79
N GLN A 97 5.39 4.02 -9.77
CA GLN A 97 5.66 5.14 -10.67
C GLN A 97 4.41 5.55 -11.46
N ALA A 98 3.68 4.59 -12.02
CA ALA A 98 2.46 4.85 -12.78
C ALA A 98 1.39 5.51 -11.90
N LEU A 99 1.25 5.06 -10.64
CA LEU A 99 0.36 5.68 -9.65
C LEU A 99 0.77 7.11 -9.34
N TYR A 100 2.06 7.38 -9.14
CA TYR A 100 2.55 8.74 -8.91
C TYR A 100 2.34 9.68 -10.11
N HIS A 101 2.38 9.17 -11.33
CA HIS A 101 2.06 9.96 -12.51
C HIS A 101 0.55 10.23 -12.63
N ALA A 102 -0.29 9.23 -12.39
CA ALA A 102 -1.74 9.35 -12.49
C ALA A 102 -2.35 10.21 -11.36
N ARG A 103 -1.71 10.23 -10.18
CA ARG A 103 -2.20 10.87 -8.96
C ARG A 103 -1.13 11.79 -8.36
N PRO A 104 -1.09 13.07 -8.78
CA PRO A 104 -0.14 14.06 -8.23
C PRO A 104 -0.31 14.30 -6.73
N ASP A 105 -1.50 14.09 -6.20
CA ASP A 105 -1.85 14.18 -4.77
C ASP A 105 -1.37 12.97 -3.94
N CYS A 106 -0.97 11.88 -4.60
CA CYS A 106 -0.43 10.70 -3.93
C CYS A 106 1.07 10.87 -3.64
N HIS A 107 1.48 10.74 -2.39
CA HIS A 107 2.88 10.79 -1.97
C HIS A 107 3.40 9.48 -1.39
N ALA A 108 2.53 8.52 -1.07
CA ALA A 108 2.90 7.20 -0.58
C ALA A 108 2.05 6.11 -1.21
N VAL A 109 2.67 4.98 -1.53
CA VAL A 109 2.00 3.78 -2.05
C VAL A 109 2.45 2.57 -1.25
N ILE A 110 1.48 1.76 -0.81
CA ILE A 110 1.71 0.47 -0.18
C ILE A 110 1.08 -0.60 -1.05
N HIS A 111 1.88 -1.53 -1.54
CA HIS A 111 1.44 -2.81 -2.07
C HIS A 111 1.57 -3.88 -1.00
N ALA A 112 0.53 -4.66 -0.78
CA ALA A 112 0.50 -5.68 0.26
C ALA A 112 -0.33 -6.91 -0.17
N HIS A 113 -0.09 -8.05 0.49
CA HIS A 113 -0.85 -9.28 0.30
C HIS A 113 -1.62 -9.61 1.59
N SER A 114 -2.45 -8.66 2.05
CA SER A 114 -3.30 -8.85 3.22
C SER A 114 -4.35 -9.92 2.96
N VAL A 115 -4.61 -10.76 3.95
CA VAL A 115 -5.25 -12.08 3.75
C VAL A 115 -6.66 -11.98 3.17
N HIS A 116 -7.55 -11.22 3.82
CA HIS A 116 -8.96 -11.18 3.42
C HIS A 116 -9.15 -10.36 2.15
N ALA A 117 -8.48 -9.22 2.01
CA ALA A 117 -8.58 -8.41 0.81
C ALA A 117 -7.99 -9.13 -0.42
N THR A 118 -6.86 -9.85 -0.27
CA THR A 118 -6.30 -10.69 -1.33
C THR A 118 -7.22 -11.87 -1.67
N LEU A 119 -7.86 -12.49 -0.67
CA LEU A 119 -8.84 -13.56 -0.91
C LEU A 119 -10.04 -13.04 -1.72
N LEU A 120 -10.61 -11.89 -1.35
CA LEU A 120 -11.70 -11.28 -2.11
C LEU A 120 -11.26 -10.94 -3.54
N ALA A 121 -10.05 -10.41 -3.72
CA ALA A 121 -9.47 -10.14 -5.04
C ALA A 121 -9.33 -11.43 -5.87
N ALA A 122 -8.84 -12.52 -5.29
CA ALA A 122 -8.68 -13.82 -5.94
C ALA A 122 -10.03 -14.46 -6.30
N CYS A 123 -11.07 -14.21 -5.48
CA CYS A 123 -12.44 -14.62 -5.78
C CYS A 123 -13.18 -13.66 -6.74
N HIS A 124 -12.50 -12.65 -7.28
CA HIS A 124 -13.09 -11.60 -8.11
C HIS A 124 -14.29 -10.90 -7.46
N GLN A 125 -14.20 -10.67 -6.14
CA GLN A 125 -15.24 -10.06 -5.35
C GLN A 125 -14.86 -8.62 -4.98
N PRO A 126 -15.41 -7.60 -5.65
CA PRO A 126 -15.13 -6.21 -5.32
C PRO A 126 -15.72 -5.85 -3.95
N ILE A 127 -15.09 -4.89 -3.27
CA ILE A 127 -15.65 -4.25 -2.08
C ILE A 127 -16.46 -3.04 -2.54
N ASN A 128 -17.73 -3.28 -2.91
CA ASN A 128 -18.63 -2.27 -3.46
C ASN A 128 -19.79 -1.90 -2.52
N ARG A 129 -19.76 -2.41 -1.29
CA ARG A 129 -20.76 -2.14 -0.24
C ARG A 129 -20.05 -1.80 1.05
N HIS A 130 -20.63 -0.89 1.81
CA HIS A 130 -20.08 -0.42 3.07
C HIS A 130 -20.87 -0.98 4.24
N ILE A 131 -20.17 -1.60 5.18
CA ILE A 131 -20.75 -2.20 6.37
C ILE A 131 -20.65 -1.28 7.59
N ILE A 132 -19.67 -0.37 7.58
CA ILE A 132 -19.47 0.66 8.60
C ILE A 132 -19.17 2.00 7.93
N ALA A 133 -19.40 3.10 8.66
CA ALA A 133 -19.25 4.46 8.15
C ALA A 133 -17.81 4.76 7.69
N GLU A 134 -16.81 4.26 8.41
CA GLU A 134 -15.39 4.46 8.11
C GLU A 134 -15.01 3.95 6.71
N SER A 135 -15.63 2.86 6.25
CA SER A 135 -15.37 2.34 4.90
C SER A 135 -15.88 3.30 3.81
N ALA A 136 -17.04 3.93 4.00
CA ALA A 136 -17.56 4.91 3.08
C ALA A 136 -16.73 6.21 3.09
N TYR A 137 -16.30 6.63 4.27
CA TYR A 137 -15.53 7.86 4.44
C TYR A 137 -14.08 7.75 3.92
N HIS A 138 -13.33 6.72 4.34
CA HIS A 138 -11.90 6.62 4.08
C HIS A 138 -11.55 5.83 2.81
N LEU A 139 -12.25 4.72 2.52
CA LEU A 139 -11.95 3.89 1.36
C LEU A 139 -12.69 4.37 0.11
N GLY A 140 -13.98 4.69 0.24
CA GLY A 140 -14.81 4.97 -0.92
C GLY A 140 -14.94 3.74 -1.82
N THR A 141 -14.85 3.94 -3.12
CA THR A 141 -14.85 2.84 -4.10
C THR A 141 -13.51 2.09 -4.06
N VAL A 142 -13.58 0.76 -4.03
CA VAL A 142 -12.41 -0.13 -4.11
C VAL A 142 -12.56 -1.02 -5.34
N PRO A 143 -12.07 -0.57 -6.51
CA PRO A 143 -12.18 -1.33 -7.74
C PRO A 143 -11.29 -2.57 -7.74
N LEU A 144 -11.70 -3.58 -8.52
CA LEU A 144 -10.93 -4.77 -8.81
C LEU A 144 -10.25 -4.61 -10.16
N VAL A 145 -8.93 -4.61 -10.17
CA VAL A 145 -8.09 -4.64 -11.38
C VAL A 145 -7.97 -6.08 -11.87
N PRO A 146 -8.27 -6.38 -13.14
CA PRO A 146 -8.09 -7.72 -13.70
C PRO A 146 -6.67 -8.25 -13.56
N TYR A 147 -6.53 -9.58 -13.53
CA TYR A 147 -5.20 -10.18 -13.45
C TYR A 147 -4.34 -9.80 -14.65
N THR A 148 -3.18 -9.25 -14.36
CA THR A 148 -2.12 -8.96 -15.32
C THR A 148 -0.79 -9.32 -14.65
N MET A 149 0.22 -9.69 -15.44
CA MET A 149 1.52 -10.13 -14.91
C MET A 149 2.11 -9.10 -13.94
N PRO A 150 2.40 -9.50 -12.69
CA PRO A 150 3.05 -8.63 -11.71
C PRO A 150 4.33 -7.98 -12.23
N GLY A 151 4.58 -6.72 -11.88
CA GLY A 151 5.74 -5.96 -12.31
C GLY A 151 5.74 -5.53 -13.79
N SER A 152 4.67 -5.80 -14.54
CA SER A 152 4.59 -5.43 -15.97
C SER A 152 4.08 -4.00 -16.16
N HIS A 153 4.48 -3.36 -17.26
CA HIS A 153 3.91 -2.08 -17.69
C HIS A 153 2.41 -2.18 -18.01
N ALA A 154 1.93 -3.36 -18.43
CA ALA A 154 0.52 -3.59 -18.65
C ALA A 154 -0.27 -3.45 -17.34
N LEU A 155 0.17 -4.10 -16.26
CA LEU A 155 -0.44 -3.93 -14.93
C LEU A 155 -0.35 -2.49 -14.45
N ALA A 156 0.80 -1.83 -14.66
CA ALA A 156 0.98 -0.42 -14.28
C ALA A 156 -0.05 0.51 -14.94
N ASN A 157 -0.36 0.30 -16.23
CA ASN A 157 -1.38 1.06 -16.95
C ASN A 157 -2.79 0.81 -16.41
N GLU A 158 -3.15 -0.46 -16.16
CA GLU A 158 -4.46 -0.82 -15.60
C GLU A 158 -4.65 -0.22 -14.20
N VAL A 159 -3.61 -0.30 -13.36
CA VAL A 159 -3.62 0.26 -12.01
C VAL A 159 -3.74 1.80 -12.05
N ALA A 160 -2.98 2.48 -12.92
CA ALA A 160 -3.05 3.93 -13.08
C ALA A 160 -4.46 4.38 -13.47
N HIS A 161 -5.09 3.66 -14.41
CA HIS A 161 -6.47 3.95 -14.83
C HIS A 161 -7.47 3.73 -13.69
N ALA A 162 -7.38 2.60 -13.00
CA ALA A 162 -8.28 2.28 -11.88
C ALA A 162 -8.13 3.23 -10.68
N ALA A 163 -6.94 3.80 -10.49
CA ALA A 163 -6.63 4.71 -9.39
C ALA A 163 -7.11 6.16 -9.61
N THR A 164 -7.66 6.50 -10.78
CA THR A 164 -8.07 7.89 -11.07
C THR A 164 -8.97 8.48 -9.98
N ASP A 165 -9.93 7.68 -9.51
CA ASP A 165 -10.90 8.09 -8.49
C ASP A 165 -10.89 7.17 -7.25
N ALA A 166 -9.84 6.35 -7.08
CA ALA A 166 -9.75 5.38 -6.00
C ALA A 166 -8.40 5.45 -5.29
N ASN A 167 -8.44 5.34 -3.95
CA ASN A 167 -7.25 5.29 -3.11
C ASN A 167 -6.87 3.86 -2.69
N CYS A 168 -7.74 2.90 -2.95
CA CYS A 168 -7.52 1.48 -2.67
C CYS A 168 -7.93 0.66 -3.87
N LEU A 169 -7.12 -0.30 -4.26
CA LEU A 169 -7.36 -1.19 -5.40
C LEU A 169 -7.18 -2.64 -4.96
N LEU A 170 -8.07 -3.52 -5.40
CA LEU A 170 -7.85 -4.96 -5.37
C LEU A 170 -7.19 -5.39 -6.68
N LEU A 171 -6.18 -6.23 -6.62
CA LEU A 171 -5.52 -6.84 -7.78
C LEU A 171 -5.91 -8.32 -7.86
N ALA A 172 -6.64 -8.72 -8.89
CA ALA A 172 -7.10 -10.09 -9.05
C ALA A 172 -5.93 -11.09 -8.96
N ASN A 173 -6.05 -12.12 -8.10
CA ASN A 173 -5.05 -13.16 -7.89
C ASN A 173 -3.63 -12.63 -7.53
N HIS A 174 -3.54 -11.46 -6.88
CA HIS A 174 -2.26 -10.85 -6.57
C HIS A 174 -2.23 -10.26 -5.16
N GLY A 175 -2.93 -9.16 -4.92
CA GLY A 175 -2.90 -8.45 -3.64
C GLY A 175 -3.69 -7.16 -3.69
N VAL A 176 -3.21 -6.15 -2.98
CA VAL A 176 -3.86 -4.83 -2.91
C VAL A 176 -2.86 -3.70 -3.12
N LEU A 177 -3.34 -2.56 -3.59
CA LEU A 177 -2.60 -1.30 -3.63
C LEU A 177 -3.37 -0.24 -2.86
N VAL A 178 -2.64 0.55 -2.08
CA VAL A 178 -3.20 1.63 -1.27
C VAL A 178 -2.36 2.89 -1.44
N LEU A 179 -3.05 4.01 -1.72
CA LEU A 179 -2.47 5.32 -1.93
C LEU A 179 -2.73 6.21 -0.71
N GLY A 180 -1.80 7.10 -0.41
CA GLY A 180 -1.96 8.10 0.65
C GLY A 180 -1.22 9.40 0.33
N GLU A 181 -1.64 10.48 0.99
CA GLU A 181 -0.91 11.76 1.00
C GLU A 181 0.43 11.62 1.73
N ASP A 182 0.52 10.64 2.64
CA ASP A 182 1.74 10.24 3.33
C ASP A 182 1.72 8.73 3.66
N LEU A 183 2.82 8.22 4.18
CA LEU A 183 2.96 6.81 4.59
C LEU A 183 2.02 6.42 5.72
N ARG A 184 1.68 7.34 6.60
CA ARG A 184 0.78 7.12 7.73
C ARG A 184 -0.64 6.91 7.24
N GLU A 185 -1.11 7.77 6.35
CA GLU A 185 -2.44 7.66 5.76
C GLU A 185 -2.58 6.38 4.92
N ALA A 186 -1.59 6.09 4.06
CA ALA A 186 -1.57 4.84 3.29
C ALA A 186 -1.64 3.61 4.20
N PHE A 187 -0.90 3.61 5.31
CA PHE A 187 -0.95 2.52 6.29
C PHE A 187 -2.34 2.37 6.93
N TYR A 188 -2.97 3.45 7.37
CA TYR A 188 -4.30 3.39 7.98
C TYR A 188 -5.37 2.93 7.00
N ARG A 189 -5.29 3.35 5.72
CA ARG A 189 -6.17 2.84 4.67
C ARG A 189 -5.98 1.33 4.44
N LEU A 190 -4.73 0.83 4.51
CA LEU A 190 -4.45 -0.59 4.38
C LEU A 190 -5.04 -1.40 5.54
N GLU A 191 -4.85 -0.94 6.79
CA GLU A 191 -5.45 -1.57 7.97
C GLU A 191 -6.98 -1.62 7.85
N LEU A 192 -7.58 -0.51 7.46
CA LEU A 192 -9.03 -0.42 7.28
C LEU A 192 -9.51 -1.32 6.14
N LEU A 193 -8.81 -1.32 4.99
CA LEU A 193 -9.15 -2.17 3.84
C LEU A 193 -9.19 -3.65 4.24
N GLU A 194 -8.19 -4.14 4.97
CA GLU A 194 -8.15 -5.51 5.45
C GLU A 194 -9.27 -5.80 6.46
N THR A 195 -9.52 -4.88 7.38
CA THR A 195 -10.63 -4.99 8.36
C THR A 195 -11.99 -5.09 7.65
N ILE A 196 -12.24 -4.23 6.66
CA ILE A 196 -13.47 -4.26 5.88
C ILE A 196 -13.56 -5.54 5.04
N ALA A 197 -12.47 -5.98 4.45
CA ALA A 197 -12.43 -7.24 3.69
C ALA A 197 -12.77 -8.45 4.59
N GLU A 198 -12.24 -8.49 5.80
CA GLU A 198 -12.58 -9.50 6.81
C GLU A 198 -14.07 -9.46 7.18
N MET A 199 -14.63 -8.27 7.42
CA MET A 199 -16.05 -8.10 7.71
C MET A 199 -16.93 -8.56 6.54
N VAL A 200 -16.57 -8.17 5.29
CA VAL A 200 -17.30 -8.57 4.07
C VAL A 200 -17.26 -10.08 3.90
N TYR A 201 -16.08 -10.70 4.10
CA TYR A 201 -15.93 -12.17 4.03
C TYR A 201 -16.82 -12.87 5.06
N LYS A 202 -16.76 -12.44 6.33
CA LYS A 202 -17.59 -13.01 7.41
C LYS A 202 -19.08 -12.78 7.20
N ALA A 203 -19.46 -11.60 6.74
CA ALA A 203 -20.84 -11.28 6.41
C ALA A 203 -21.43 -12.23 5.35
N ARG A 204 -20.65 -12.53 4.31
CA ARG A 204 -21.07 -13.48 3.27
C ARG A 204 -21.17 -14.92 3.78
N LEU A 205 -20.31 -15.32 4.71
CA LEU A 205 -20.46 -16.63 5.37
C LEU A 205 -21.75 -16.72 6.16
N LEU A 206 -22.14 -15.66 6.88
CA LEU A 206 -23.40 -15.60 7.61
C LEU A 206 -24.61 -15.65 6.66
N GLU A 207 -24.55 -14.95 5.51
CA GLU A 207 -25.61 -14.96 4.50
C GLU A 207 -25.83 -16.37 3.88
N GLN A 208 -24.81 -17.24 3.87
CA GLN A 208 -24.87 -18.59 3.29
C GLN A 208 -25.30 -19.69 4.26
N GLN A 209 -25.32 -19.45 5.55
CA GLN A 209 -25.71 -20.43 6.57
C GLN A 209 -27.23 -20.63 6.54
N HIS A 210 -27.70 -21.65 5.78
CA HIS A 210 -29.08 -22.08 5.75
C HIS A 210 -29.33 -23.09 6.85
N GLY A 211 -30.29 -22.85 7.76
CA GLY A 211 -30.79 -23.84 8.70
C GLY A 211 -31.04 -23.38 10.13
N PHE A 212 -30.65 -22.21 10.52
CA PHE A 212 -31.09 -21.52 11.72
C PHE A 212 -31.97 -20.32 11.33
N ASP A 213 -32.91 -19.95 12.17
CA ASP A 213 -33.70 -18.72 12.01
C ASP A 213 -32.80 -17.51 12.29
N MET A 214 -31.91 -17.23 11.31
CA MET A 214 -30.81 -16.25 11.39
C MET A 214 -31.20 -14.95 10.68
N GLU A 215 -32.51 -14.68 10.45
CA GLU A 215 -32.93 -13.38 9.85
C GLU A 215 -32.38 -12.19 10.65
N ASP A 216 -32.30 -12.34 11.97
CA ASP A 216 -31.79 -11.30 12.88
C ASP A 216 -30.26 -11.10 12.79
N LEU A 217 -29.52 -12.02 12.18
CA LEU A 217 -28.07 -11.94 12.03
C LEU A 217 -27.60 -11.55 10.61
N LYS A 218 -28.51 -11.22 9.71
CA LYS A 218 -28.15 -10.72 8.38
C LYS A 218 -27.43 -9.38 8.50
N PRO A 219 -26.25 -9.23 7.89
CA PRO A 219 -25.52 -7.96 7.91
C PRO A 219 -26.39 -6.84 7.32
N GLN A 220 -26.48 -5.75 8.04
CA GLN A 220 -27.12 -4.53 7.55
C GLN A 220 -26.05 -3.69 6.85
N TRP A 221 -26.24 -3.49 5.55
CA TRP A 221 -25.34 -2.68 4.72
C TRP A 221 -25.84 -1.24 4.67
N LEU A 222 -24.92 -0.29 4.66
CA LEU A 222 -25.28 1.11 4.45
C LEU A 222 -25.94 1.29 3.09
N GLY A 223 -27.05 2.00 3.05
CA GLY A 223 -27.76 2.37 1.83
C GLY A 223 -27.02 3.46 1.06
N ARG A 224 -27.47 3.75 -0.15
CA ARG A 224 -26.84 4.77 -1.01
C ARG A 224 -26.90 6.17 -0.41
N GLU A 225 -27.97 6.49 0.29
CA GLU A 225 -28.18 7.80 0.92
C GLU A 225 -27.22 8.01 2.09
N GLU A 226 -27.07 7.00 2.96
CA GLU A 226 -26.13 7.05 4.07
C GLU A 226 -24.67 7.16 3.56
N VAL A 227 -24.32 6.37 2.55
CA VAL A 227 -22.98 6.43 1.94
C VAL A 227 -22.71 7.82 1.35
N ALA A 228 -23.66 8.39 0.61
CA ALA A 228 -23.52 9.72 0.02
C ALA A 228 -23.38 10.80 1.11
N ALA A 229 -24.18 10.73 2.19
CA ALA A 229 -24.09 11.65 3.30
C ALA A 229 -22.73 11.58 4.02
N ILE A 230 -22.20 10.37 4.24
CA ILE A 230 -20.88 10.17 4.85
C ILE A 230 -19.76 10.70 3.96
N GLN A 231 -19.83 10.46 2.65
CA GLN A 231 -18.83 10.94 1.70
C GLN A 231 -18.83 12.46 1.58
N ALA A 232 -19.97 13.12 1.79
CA ALA A 232 -20.06 14.58 1.80
C ALA A 232 -19.41 15.25 3.04
N LEU A 233 -18.96 14.48 4.03
CA LEU A 233 -18.21 14.98 5.18
C LEU A 233 -16.70 15.17 4.92
N LYS A 234 -16.20 14.70 3.75
CA LYS A 234 -14.81 14.91 3.33
C LYS A 234 -14.59 16.36 2.91
#